data_96db1b32cc2e965ec6a1a9e38d06f744
#
_entry.id   96db1b32cc2e965ec6a1a9e38d06f744
#
_cell.length_a   1.000
_cell.length_b   1.000
_cell.length_c   1.000
_cell.angle_alpha   90.00
_cell.angle_beta   90.00
_cell.angle_gamma   90.00
#
_symmetry.space_group_name_H-M   'P 1'
#
loop_
_entity.id
_entity.type
_entity.pdbx_description
1 polymer ?
#
loop_
_entity_poly.entity_id
_entity_poly.type
_entity_poly.pdbx_seq_one_letter_code
_entity_poly.pdbx_strand_id
1 'polypeptide(L)'
;IIAGDNLFTFKLRDFVDSMLWFHNTDVREFIGLENGATNNLDEYIISNNLLSDFADFLRNVSNQEFEFVADQLGKHILCKINDSLVFFISIASTGTRALELLYFWIKRISKDASFVFIDEFDAFYHHELSYAICKRLFEGGNQLFLTTHDTFLLSNDLLRPDCFFILNQIFHLVRN
;
A
#
# COMPACT_ATOMS: atom_id res chain seq x y z
N ILE A 1 -12.31 -37.47 -15.45
CA ILE A 1 -13.11 -36.54 -14.64
C ILE A 1 -12.27 -35.96 -13.47
N ILE A 2 -11.30 -36.70 -12.94
CA ILE A 2 -10.50 -36.31 -11.76
C ILE A 2 -9.43 -35.22 -12.07
N ALA A 3 -9.01 -35.06 -13.32
CA ALA A 3 -7.96 -34.09 -13.67
C ALA A 3 -8.45 -32.63 -13.74
N GLY A 4 -9.74 -32.39 -14.00
CA GLY A 4 -10.31 -31.03 -14.07
C GLY A 4 -10.53 -30.38 -12.70
N ASP A 5 -10.91 -31.21 -11.72
CA ASP A 5 -11.18 -30.72 -10.36
C ASP A 5 -9.88 -30.26 -9.65
N ASN A 6 -8.78 -30.93 -9.92
CA ASN A 6 -7.47 -30.53 -9.39
C ASN A 6 -7.01 -29.18 -9.92
N LEU A 7 -7.17 -28.90 -11.22
CA LEU A 7 -6.72 -27.63 -11.81
C LEU A 7 -7.53 -26.43 -11.29
N PHE A 8 -8.84 -26.60 -11.09
CA PHE A 8 -9.68 -25.54 -10.50
C PHE A 8 -9.30 -25.29 -9.05
N THR A 9 -9.10 -26.35 -8.26
CA THR A 9 -8.70 -26.26 -6.87
C THR A 9 -7.33 -25.56 -6.72
N PHE A 10 -6.36 -25.88 -7.59
CA PHE A 10 -5.06 -25.20 -7.60
C PHE A 10 -5.20 -23.72 -7.94
N LYS A 11 -5.94 -23.35 -8.97
CA LYS A 11 -6.15 -21.95 -9.34
C LYS A 11 -6.88 -21.16 -8.26
N LEU A 12 -7.87 -21.76 -7.61
CA LEU A 12 -8.57 -21.13 -6.49
C LEU A 12 -7.64 -20.93 -5.30
N ARG A 13 -6.82 -21.92 -4.99
CA ARG A 13 -5.81 -21.83 -3.94
C ARG A 13 -4.80 -20.72 -4.25
N ASP A 14 -4.22 -20.71 -5.44
CA ASP A 14 -3.25 -19.69 -5.86
C ASP A 14 -3.88 -18.28 -5.79
N PHE A 15 -5.15 -18.15 -6.17
CA PHE A 15 -5.89 -16.89 -6.05
C PHE A 15 -6.03 -16.46 -4.58
N VAL A 16 -6.44 -17.38 -3.70
CA VAL A 16 -6.63 -17.08 -2.26
C VAL A 16 -5.29 -16.81 -1.58
N ASP A 17 -4.26 -17.60 -1.88
CA ASP A 17 -2.92 -17.45 -1.30
C ASP A 17 -2.26 -16.12 -1.72
N SER A 18 -2.68 -15.52 -2.83
CA SER A 18 -2.21 -14.21 -3.31
C SER A 18 -3.14 -13.04 -3.00
N MET A 19 -4.20 -13.26 -2.20
CA MET A 19 -5.03 -12.16 -1.68
C MET A 19 -4.26 -11.38 -0.61
N LEU A 20 -4.37 -10.05 -0.68
CA LEU A 20 -3.77 -9.15 0.27
C LEU A 20 -4.84 -8.32 0.98
N TRP A 21 -4.83 -8.35 2.29
CA TRP A 21 -5.62 -7.46 3.12
C TRP A 21 -4.71 -6.76 4.11
N PHE A 22 -4.85 -5.46 4.25
CA PHE A 22 -4.17 -4.71 5.30
C PHE A 22 -4.96 -3.48 5.72
N HIS A 23 -4.74 -3.07 6.96
CA HIS A 23 -5.28 -1.87 7.55
C HIS A 23 -4.17 -0.82 7.61
N ASN A 24 -4.43 0.39 7.18
CA ASN A 24 -3.38 1.42 7.08
C ASN A 24 -2.86 1.91 8.44
N THR A 25 -3.59 1.65 9.51
CA THR A 25 -3.20 2.01 10.89
C THR A 25 -2.37 0.93 11.58
N ASP A 26 -2.36 -0.30 11.05
CA ASP A 26 -1.69 -1.43 11.72
C ASP A 26 -0.64 -2.09 10.82
N VAL A 27 0.61 -2.03 11.27
CA VAL A 27 1.78 -2.51 10.51
C VAL A 27 1.87 -4.04 10.44
N ARG A 28 0.98 -4.78 11.12
CA ARG A 28 1.22 -6.18 11.50
C ARG A 28 0.23 -7.22 10.98
N GLU A 29 -0.88 -6.87 10.36
CA GLU A 29 -1.88 -7.87 9.97
C GLU A 29 -1.91 -8.11 8.47
N PHE A 30 -1.44 -9.29 8.05
CA PHE A 30 -1.47 -9.78 6.69
C PHE A 30 -2.19 -11.13 6.62
N ILE A 31 -3.18 -11.22 5.74
CA ILE A 31 -3.81 -12.49 5.39
C ILE A 31 -3.40 -12.82 3.95
N GLY A 32 -2.71 -13.95 3.76
CA GLY A 32 -2.51 -14.57 2.46
C GLY A 32 -1.09 -14.58 1.88
N LEU A 33 -0.30 -13.53 2.00
CA LEU A 33 1.10 -13.56 1.55
C LEU A 33 2.03 -13.89 2.73
N GLU A 34 2.98 -14.81 2.51
CA GLU A 34 3.88 -15.32 3.54
C GLU A 34 4.43 -14.24 4.49
N ASN A 35 4.33 -14.50 5.76
CA ASN A 35 4.72 -13.64 6.89
C ASN A 35 6.21 -13.26 6.97
N GLY A 36 6.97 -13.43 5.91
CA GLY A 36 8.43 -13.32 5.96
C GLY A 36 9.03 -11.95 5.64
N ALA A 37 8.28 -10.99 5.13
CA ALA A 37 8.88 -9.89 4.38
C ALA A 37 8.78 -8.48 4.99
N THR A 38 8.09 -8.29 6.09
CA THR A 38 7.84 -6.93 6.63
C THR A 38 8.85 -6.46 7.67
N ASN A 39 9.85 -7.25 7.99
CA ASN A 39 10.75 -6.91 9.08
C ASN A 39 11.76 -5.79 8.73
N ASN A 40 11.95 -5.45 7.46
CA ASN A 40 12.82 -4.36 7.06
C ASN A 40 12.44 -3.81 5.67
N LEU A 41 11.64 -2.73 5.65
CA LEU A 41 11.23 -2.04 4.43
C LEU A 41 12.44 -1.47 3.68
N ASP A 42 13.38 -0.88 4.43
CA ASP A 42 14.62 -0.33 3.90
C ASP A 42 15.40 -1.40 3.10
N GLU A 43 15.57 -2.58 3.70
CA GLU A 43 16.31 -3.69 3.09
C GLU A 43 15.63 -4.17 1.79
N TYR A 44 14.29 -4.21 1.75
CA TYR A 44 13.55 -4.54 0.53
C TYR A 44 13.80 -3.49 -0.57
N ILE A 45 13.71 -2.20 -0.25
CA ILE A 45 13.92 -1.12 -1.20
C ILE A 45 15.36 -1.14 -1.74
N ILE A 46 16.33 -1.34 -0.86
CA ILE A 46 17.75 -1.38 -1.21
C ILE A 46 18.07 -2.61 -2.06
N SER A 47 17.68 -3.81 -1.63
CA SER A 47 18.01 -5.07 -2.30
C SER A 47 17.38 -5.20 -3.70
N ASN A 48 16.27 -4.52 -3.95
CA ASN A 48 15.62 -4.46 -5.26
C ASN A 48 16.06 -3.24 -6.11
N ASN A 49 17.06 -2.46 -5.68
CA ASN A 49 17.55 -1.25 -6.35
C ASN A 49 16.46 -0.19 -6.59
N LEU A 50 15.56 -0.01 -5.62
CA LEU A 50 14.40 0.86 -5.72
C LEU A 50 14.59 2.26 -5.10
N LEU A 51 15.76 2.63 -4.62
CA LEU A 51 16.01 3.90 -3.93
C LEU A 51 15.62 5.13 -4.76
N SER A 52 16.01 5.16 -6.04
CA SER A 52 15.66 6.27 -6.94
C SER A 52 14.17 6.31 -7.23
N ASP A 53 13.55 5.14 -7.49
CA ASP A 53 12.11 5.04 -7.75
C ASP A 53 11.28 5.41 -6.51
N PHE A 54 11.77 5.07 -5.31
CA PHE A 54 11.15 5.49 -4.06
C PHE A 54 11.25 7.01 -3.83
N ALA A 55 12.39 7.62 -4.13
CA ALA A 55 12.55 9.08 -4.07
C ALA A 55 11.60 9.78 -5.06
N ASP A 56 11.47 9.28 -6.28
CA ASP A 56 10.53 9.77 -7.28
C ASP A 56 9.07 9.60 -6.84
N PHE A 57 8.73 8.46 -6.22
CA PHE A 57 7.41 8.25 -5.64
C PHE A 57 7.09 9.31 -4.59
N LEU A 58 7.96 9.54 -3.60
CA LEU A 58 7.75 10.55 -2.56
C LEU A 58 7.62 11.96 -3.13
N ARG A 59 8.46 12.30 -4.14
CA ARG A 59 8.36 13.59 -4.83
C ARG A 59 7.00 13.76 -5.50
N ASN A 60 6.53 12.76 -6.23
CA ASN A 60 5.30 12.83 -7.00
C ASN A 60 4.05 12.82 -6.12
N VAL A 61 4.07 12.12 -5.00
CA VAL A 61 2.89 11.92 -4.14
C VAL A 61 2.79 12.97 -3.05
N SER A 62 3.93 13.37 -2.45
CA SER A 62 3.96 14.27 -1.29
C SER A 62 4.79 15.54 -1.50
N ASN A 63 5.33 15.74 -2.71
CA ASN A 63 6.19 16.88 -3.04
C ASN A 63 7.43 16.98 -2.13
N GLN A 64 7.89 15.84 -1.59
CA GLN A 64 9.09 15.74 -0.76
C GLN A 64 10.28 15.26 -1.59
N GLU A 65 11.36 15.98 -1.52
CA GLU A 65 12.59 15.65 -2.24
C GLU A 65 13.61 15.03 -1.28
N PHE A 66 14.07 13.82 -1.62
CA PHE A 66 15.11 13.12 -0.87
C PHE A 66 16.20 12.62 -1.82
N GLU A 67 17.43 12.69 -1.39
CA GLU A 67 18.56 12.01 -2.01
C GLU A 67 18.92 10.80 -1.13
N PHE A 68 18.55 9.61 -1.58
CA PHE A 68 18.72 8.37 -0.82
C PHE A 68 19.99 7.63 -1.21
N VAL A 69 20.66 7.07 -0.20
CA VAL A 69 21.75 6.11 -0.35
C VAL A 69 21.57 4.95 0.63
N ALA A 70 22.10 3.77 0.27
CA ALA A 70 22.15 2.66 1.21
C ALA A 70 23.27 2.84 2.22
N ASP A 71 23.10 2.34 3.44
CA ASP A 71 24.19 2.19 4.38
C ASP A 71 25.20 1.12 3.89
N GLN A 72 26.34 1.02 4.55
CA GLN A 72 27.41 0.08 4.16
C GLN A 72 27.00 -1.40 4.21
N LEU A 73 25.98 -1.72 5.00
CA LEU A 73 25.45 -3.08 5.17
C LEU A 73 24.25 -3.36 4.27
N GLY A 74 23.74 -2.36 3.55
CA GLY A 74 22.53 -2.48 2.73
C GLY A 74 21.23 -2.72 3.53
N LYS A 75 21.20 -2.26 4.80
CA LYS A 75 20.09 -2.52 5.71
C LYS A 75 19.24 -1.29 6.01
N HIS A 76 19.81 -0.10 5.87
CA HIS A 76 19.16 1.15 6.21
C HIS A 76 19.27 2.17 5.09
N ILE A 77 18.15 2.89 4.87
CA ILE A 77 18.14 4.04 3.97
C ILE A 77 18.70 5.25 4.70
N LEU A 78 19.67 5.90 4.09
CA LEU A 78 20.24 7.16 4.52
C LEU A 78 19.81 8.26 3.58
N CYS A 79 19.52 9.43 4.15
CA CYS A 79 19.29 10.68 3.40
C CYS A 79 20.57 11.52 3.43
N LYS A 80 20.94 12.04 2.28
CA LYS A 80 21.98 13.03 2.19
C LYS A 80 21.40 14.42 2.44
N ILE A 81 21.87 15.07 3.50
CA ILE A 81 21.50 16.44 3.88
C ILE A 81 22.79 17.24 3.95
N ASN A 82 22.99 18.14 2.98
CA ASN A 82 24.27 18.82 2.79
C ASN A 82 25.41 17.80 2.66
N ASP A 83 26.39 17.84 3.55
CA ASP A 83 27.55 16.94 3.58
C ASP A 83 27.39 15.77 4.57
N SER A 84 26.21 15.60 5.14
CA SER A 84 25.94 14.58 6.17
C SER A 84 24.97 13.53 5.69
N LEU A 85 25.17 12.28 6.14
CA LEU A 85 24.25 11.17 5.94
C LEU A 85 23.47 10.92 7.24
N VAL A 86 22.15 10.94 7.14
CA VAL A 86 21.25 10.76 8.28
C VAL A 86 20.27 9.62 7.98
N PHE A 87 19.98 8.79 8.97
CA PHE A 87 19.01 7.72 8.80
C PHE A 87 17.62 8.28 8.41
N PHE A 88 17.05 7.76 7.33
CA PHE A 88 15.73 8.18 6.85
C PHE A 88 14.66 8.08 7.94
N ILE A 89 14.66 6.99 8.68
CA ILE A 89 13.70 6.76 9.79
C ILE A 89 13.75 7.85 10.87
N SER A 90 14.90 8.53 11.03
CA SER A 90 15.08 9.57 12.06
C SER A 90 14.50 10.92 11.64
N ILE A 91 14.34 11.16 10.34
CA ILE A 91 13.86 12.43 9.79
C ILE A 91 12.46 12.34 9.17
N ALA A 92 12.03 11.12 8.83
CA ALA A 92 10.73 10.87 8.24
C ALA A 92 9.59 11.12 9.23
N SER A 93 8.60 11.90 8.83
CA SER A 93 7.35 12.07 9.56
C SER A 93 6.55 10.75 9.59
N THR A 94 5.54 10.64 10.46
CA THR A 94 4.64 9.49 10.49
C THR A 94 3.96 9.28 9.11
N GLY A 95 3.51 10.36 8.46
CA GLY A 95 2.94 10.28 7.12
C GLY A 95 3.94 9.80 6.07
N THR A 96 5.19 10.27 6.13
CA THR A 96 6.25 9.82 5.21
C THR A 96 6.58 8.34 5.40
N ARG A 97 6.57 7.85 6.64
CA ARG A 97 6.75 6.42 6.93
C ARG A 97 5.56 5.57 6.48
N ALA A 98 4.34 6.09 6.57
CA ALA A 98 3.17 5.44 6.01
C ALA A 98 3.26 5.36 4.48
N LEU A 99 3.82 6.38 3.81
CA LEU A 99 4.10 6.34 2.37
C LEU A 99 5.19 5.31 2.00
N GLU A 100 6.20 5.12 2.84
CA GLU A 100 7.21 4.07 2.64
C GLU A 100 6.58 2.67 2.67
N LEU A 101 5.71 2.40 3.66
CA LEU A 101 4.96 1.16 3.76
C LEU A 101 4.03 0.98 2.55
N LEU A 102 3.31 2.01 2.15
CA LEU A 102 2.44 1.99 0.99
C LEU A 102 3.24 1.70 -0.30
N TYR A 103 4.40 2.35 -0.47
CA TYR A 103 5.29 2.11 -1.61
C TYR A 103 5.71 0.64 -1.69
N PHE A 104 6.12 0.06 -0.57
CA PHE A 104 6.44 -1.36 -0.48
C PHE A 104 5.28 -2.24 -0.97
N TRP A 105 4.06 -1.95 -0.52
CA TRP A 105 2.87 -2.70 -0.94
C TRP A 105 2.55 -2.50 -2.42
N ILE A 106 2.63 -1.28 -2.94
CA ILE A 106 2.43 -1.01 -4.38
C ILE A 106 3.39 -1.86 -5.22
N LYS A 107 4.65 -1.98 -4.82
CA LYS A 107 5.63 -2.79 -5.54
C LYS A 107 5.35 -4.29 -5.46
N ARG A 108 4.81 -4.76 -4.37
CA ARG A 108 4.40 -6.17 -4.22
C ARG A 108 3.08 -6.48 -4.90
N ILE A 109 2.08 -5.62 -4.76
CA ILE A 109 0.77 -5.77 -5.39
C ILE A 109 0.92 -5.95 -6.90
N SER A 110 1.75 -5.16 -7.54
CA SER A 110 1.93 -5.18 -9.00
C SER A 110 2.51 -6.49 -9.53
N LYS A 111 3.12 -7.32 -8.68
CA LYS A 111 3.76 -8.58 -9.08
C LYS A 111 2.95 -9.82 -8.75
N ASP A 112 2.36 -9.87 -7.56
CA ASP A 112 1.96 -11.15 -6.97
C ASP A 112 0.53 -11.17 -6.41
N ALA A 113 -0.17 -10.03 -6.33
CA ALA A 113 -1.48 -9.98 -5.72
C ALA A 113 -2.62 -10.20 -6.73
N SER A 114 -3.52 -11.14 -6.42
CA SER A 114 -4.75 -11.38 -7.19
C SER A 114 -5.88 -10.44 -6.81
N PHE A 115 -5.96 -10.10 -5.53
CA PHE A 115 -6.98 -9.25 -4.93
C PHE A 115 -6.38 -8.45 -3.78
N VAL A 116 -6.74 -7.18 -3.66
CA VAL A 116 -6.23 -6.30 -2.62
C VAL A 116 -7.37 -5.59 -1.92
N PHE A 117 -7.36 -5.63 -0.61
CA PHE A 117 -8.28 -4.87 0.24
C PHE A 117 -7.45 -4.01 1.21
N ILE A 118 -7.65 -2.69 1.17
CA ILE A 118 -6.99 -1.75 2.07
C ILE A 118 -8.06 -1.06 2.91
N ASP A 119 -8.03 -1.30 4.20
CA ASP A 119 -8.97 -0.70 5.14
C ASP A 119 -8.43 0.61 5.68
N GLU A 120 -9.31 1.63 5.76
CA GLU A 120 -8.96 2.98 6.22
C GLU A 120 -7.66 3.52 5.59
N PHE A 121 -7.54 3.36 4.26
CA PHE A 121 -6.27 3.62 3.56
C PHE A 121 -5.77 5.07 3.72
N ASP A 122 -6.67 6.00 3.97
CA ASP A 122 -6.41 7.44 4.08
C ASP A 122 -6.19 7.93 5.52
N ALA A 123 -6.14 7.04 6.52
CA ALA A 123 -6.03 7.41 7.94
C ALA A 123 -4.84 8.36 8.28
N PHE A 124 -3.78 8.35 7.46
CA PHE A 124 -2.57 9.18 7.66
C PHE A 124 -2.37 10.26 6.59
N TYR A 125 -3.32 10.41 5.65
CA TYR A 125 -3.16 11.26 4.49
C TYR A 125 -4.24 12.34 4.47
N HIS A 126 -3.88 13.55 4.05
CA HIS A 126 -4.87 14.57 3.70
C HIS A 126 -5.49 14.23 2.32
N HIS A 127 -6.66 14.78 2.04
CA HIS A 127 -7.49 14.39 0.88
C HIS A 127 -6.76 14.47 -0.47
N GLU A 128 -5.92 15.49 -0.72
CA GLU A 128 -5.16 15.63 -1.97
C GLU A 128 -4.17 14.47 -2.15
N LEU A 129 -3.51 14.07 -1.07
CA LEU A 129 -2.60 12.95 -1.06
C LEU A 129 -3.37 11.64 -1.22
N SER A 130 -4.48 11.46 -0.53
CA SER A 130 -5.36 10.30 -0.67
C SER A 130 -5.87 10.16 -2.10
N TYR A 131 -6.23 11.27 -2.76
CA TYR A 131 -6.63 11.27 -4.16
C TYR A 131 -5.49 10.79 -5.08
N ALA A 132 -4.29 11.33 -4.91
CA ALA A 132 -3.12 10.95 -5.72
C ALA A 132 -2.76 9.46 -5.54
N ILE A 133 -2.85 8.95 -4.31
CA ILE A 133 -2.63 7.54 -3.97
C ILE A 133 -3.69 6.65 -4.63
N CYS A 134 -4.97 6.98 -4.49
CA CYS A 134 -6.08 6.26 -5.13
C CYS A 134 -5.87 6.13 -6.63
N LYS A 135 -5.59 7.25 -7.29
CA LYS A 135 -5.33 7.27 -8.72
C LYS A 135 -4.21 6.30 -9.10
N ARG A 136 -3.10 6.34 -8.37
CA ARG A 136 -1.95 5.47 -8.60
C ARG A 136 -2.26 3.99 -8.39
N LEU A 137 -3.04 3.66 -7.36
CA LEU A 137 -3.43 2.29 -7.05
C LEU A 137 -4.38 1.71 -8.12
N PHE A 138 -5.36 2.50 -8.57
CA PHE A 138 -6.32 2.05 -9.58
C PHE A 138 -5.73 1.93 -10.99
N GLU A 139 -4.63 2.63 -11.30
CA GLU A 139 -3.88 2.45 -12.54
C GLU A 139 -3.15 1.09 -12.62
N GLY A 140 -2.97 0.41 -11.50
CA GLY A 140 -2.20 -0.85 -11.39
C GLY A 140 -2.85 -2.08 -12.03
N GLY A 141 -4.15 -2.04 -12.38
CA GLY A 141 -4.86 -3.14 -13.05
C GLY A 141 -5.23 -4.33 -12.16
N ASN A 142 -4.95 -4.29 -10.86
CA ASN A 142 -5.35 -5.31 -9.90
C ASN A 142 -6.79 -5.10 -9.44
N GLN A 143 -7.46 -6.18 -9.00
CA GLN A 143 -8.73 -6.05 -8.31
C GLN A 143 -8.48 -5.47 -6.91
N LEU A 144 -8.95 -4.24 -6.70
CA LEU A 144 -8.64 -3.46 -5.49
C LEU A 144 -9.92 -2.93 -4.85
N PHE A 145 -9.99 -3.04 -3.52
CA PHE A 145 -11.01 -2.42 -2.69
C PHE A 145 -10.33 -1.55 -1.63
N LEU A 146 -10.84 -0.33 -1.48
CA LEU A 146 -10.40 0.61 -0.46
C LEU A 146 -11.58 1.02 0.40
N THR A 147 -11.40 1.12 1.71
CA THR A 147 -12.33 1.84 2.56
C THR A 147 -11.76 3.20 2.96
N THR A 148 -12.62 4.18 3.10
CA THR A 148 -12.25 5.55 3.41
C THR A 148 -13.39 6.25 4.13
N HIS A 149 -13.07 7.23 4.96
CA HIS A 149 -14.01 8.19 5.51
C HIS A 149 -14.05 9.51 4.73
N ASP A 150 -13.18 9.67 3.74
CA ASP A 150 -13.06 10.87 2.91
C ASP A 150 -14.04 10.84 1.73
N THR A 151 -15.14 11.59 1.86
CA THR A 151 -16.15 11.72 0.80
C THR A 151 -15.68 12.48 -0.43
N PHE A 152 -14.59 13.24 -0.36
CA PHE A 152 -13.98 13.90 -1.53
C PHE A 152 -13.43 12.92 -2.55
N LEU A 153 -13.18 11.67 -2.14
CA LEU A 153 -12.76 10.61 -3.05
C LEU A 153 -13.90 10.07 -3.92
N LEU A 154 -15.15 10.43 -3.66
CA LEU A 154 -16.30 10.09 -4.51
C LEU A 154 -16.30 10.96 -5.77
N SER A 155 -15.29 10.79 -6.59
CA SER A 155 -15.07 11.57 -7.82
C SER A 155 -15.11 10.69 -9.06
N ASN A 156 -15.84 11.16 -10.08
CA ASN A 156 -15.88 10.48 -11.39
C ASN A 156 -14.52 10.49 -12.12
N ASP A 157 -13.58 11.33 -11.68
CA ASP A 157 -12.22 11.35 -12.22
C ASP A 157 -11.37 10.20 -11.69
N LEU A 158 -11.77 9.59 -10.57
CA LEU A 158 -11.11 8.42 -10.00
C LEU A 158 -11.75 7.13 -10.50
N LEU A 159 -13.05 6.98 -10.31
CA LEU A 159 -13.79 5.77 -10.64
C LEU A 159 -15.20 6.12 -11.16
N ARG A 160 -15.80 5.20 -11.88
CA ARG A 160 -17.20 5.32 -12.27
C ARG A 160 -18.12 5.24 -11.04
N PRO A 161 -19.30 5.87 -11.08
CA PRO A 161 -20.23 5.90 -9.95
C PRO A 161 -20.66 4.51 -9.44
N ASP A 162 -20.70 3.51 -10.31
CA ASP A 162 -21.04 2.12 -9.98
C ASP A 162 -19.94 1.36 -9.23
N CYS A 163 -18.76 1.99 -9.07
CA CYS A 163 -17.65 1.46 -8.28
C CYS A 163 -17.61 2.01 -6.84
N PHE A 164 -18.52 2.92 -6.48
CA PHE A 164 -18.60 3.48 -5.12
C PHE A 164 -19.72 2.83 -4.32
N PHE A 165 -19.41 2.47 -3.08
CA PHE A 165 -20.36 1.88 -2.15
C PHE A 165 -20.37 2.67 -0.84
N ILE A 166 -21.54 3.12 -0.40
CA ILE A 166 -21.71 3.83 0.87
C ILE A 166 -22.23 2.85 1.90
N LEU A 167 -21.46 2.65 2.98
CA LEU A 167 -21.85 1.80 4.09
C LEU A 167 -22.53 2.67 5.16
N ASN A 168 -23.84 2.43 5.39
CA ASN A 168 -24.59 3.08 6.45
C ASN A 168 -24.87 2.10 7.59
N GLN A 169 -24.59 2.49 8.84
CA GLN A 169 -25.08 1.75 10.00
C GLN A 169 -26.59 2.02 10.16
N ILE A 170 -27.40 0.99 9.95
CA ILE A 170 -28.80 1.02 10.32
C ILE A 170 -28.89 0.58 11.80
N PHE A 171 -28.99 1.54 12.70
CA PHE A 171 -29.31 1.23 14.10
C PHE A 171 -30.78 0.79 14.17
N HIS A 172 -31.03 -0.50 14.27
CA HIS A 172 -32.31 -0.98 14.76
C HIS A 172 -32.40 -0.66 16.25
N LEU A 173 -33.06 0.45 16.58
CA LEU A 173 -33.54 0.70 17.93
C LEU A 173 -34.54 -0.42 18.27
N VAL A 174 -34.08 -1.48 18.91
CA VAL A 174 -34.97 -2.44 19.57
C VAL A 174 -35.58 -1.66 20.72
N ARG A 175 -36.84 -1.22 20.53
CA ARG A 175 -37.67 -0.72 21.63
C ARG A 175 -38.02 -1.95 22.48
N ASN A 176 -37.47 -2.01 23.68
CA ASN A 176 -37.99 -2.86 24.76
C ASN A 176 -39.31 -2.30 25.26
#